data_b17775d8860ddd71ee443f19416fbce2
#
_entry.id   b17775d8860ddd71ee443f19416fbce2
#
_cell.length_a   1.000
_cell.length_b   1.000
_cell.length_c   1.000
_cell.angle_alpha   90.00
_cell.angle_beta   90.00
_cell.angle_gamma   90.00
#
_symmetry.space_group_name_H-M   'P 1'
#
loop_
_entity.id
_entity.type
_entity.pdbx_description
1 polymer ?
#
loop_
_entity_poly.entity_id
_entity_poly.type
_entity_poly.pdbx_seq_one_letter_code
_entity_poly.pdbx_strand_id
1 'polypeptide(L)'
;MYESIINECTEFNPVKFLKRAQRVEAERTALEKEFNEIAFLPGAPEGERVQTSNRQNLLESVAIKREKIMNSSQKLTCILEMLKYGLKNLEPEEREVLEQYYFSNKTKAAVTYQLSLKYAKSERSVYLWKKDILDKFGEIIIEKYKR
;
A
#
# COMPACT_ATOMS: atom_id res chain seq x y z
N MET A 1 4.51 2.74 -13.81
CA MET A 1 4.45 2.75 -12.34
C MET A 1 4.20 1.36 -11.74
N TYR A 2 3.25 0.57 -12.25
CA TYR A 2 3.02 -0.80 -11.79
C TYR A 2 4.25 -1.69 -11.93
N GLU A 3 4.95 -1.60 -13.07
CA GLU A 3 6.18 -2.34 -13.30
C GLU A 3 7.25 -2.03 -12.28
N SER A 4 7.38 -0.76 -11.87
CA SER A 4 8.37 -0.36 -10.86
C SER A 4 8.05 -0.94 -9.49
N ILE A 5 6.78 -1.08 -9.14
CA ILE A 5 6.35 -1.72 -7.89
C ILE A 5 6.73 -3.20 -7.89
N ILE A 6 6.55 -3.87 -9.03
CA ILE A 6 6.88 -5.29 -9.20
C ILE A 6 8.40 -5.49 -9.25
N ASN A 7 9.12 -4.59 -9.92
CA ASN A 7 10.55 -4.70 -10.18
C ASN A 7 11.45 -4.13 -9.07
N GLU A 8 10.89 -3.56 -8.01
CA GLU A 8 11.66 -3.13 -6.84
C GLU A 8 12.43 -4.29 -6.20
N CYS A 9 12.01 -5.52 -6.50
CA CYS A 9 12.74 -6.74 -6.13
C CYS A 9 12.94 -7.57 -7.38
N THR A 10 14.02 -8.36 -7.45
CA THR A 10 14.30 -9.28 -8.55
C THR A 10 13.16 -10.29 -8.77
N GLU A 11 12.37 -10.54 -7.75
CA GLU A 11 11.16 -11.36 -7.83
C GLU A 11 10.05 -10.66 -7.04
N PHE A 12 8.83 -10.66 -7.58
CA PHE A 12 7.67 -10.14 -6.87
C PHE A 12 7.38 -11.00 -5.63
N ASN A 13 7.40 -10.38 -4.47
CA ASN A 13 7.12 -11.05 -3.20
C ASN A 13 5.74 -10.65 -2.70
N PRO A 14 4.72 -11.54 -2.78
CA PRO A 14 3.37 -11.22 -2.35
C PRO A 14 3.27 -10.90 -0.86
N VAL A 15 4.11 -11.50 -0.02
CA VAL A 15 4.11 -11.21 1.42
C VAL A 15 4.53 -9.77 1.69
N LYS A 16 5.61 -9.33 1.06
CA LYS A 16 6.09 -7.95 1.20
C LYS A 16 5.07 -6.95 0.64
N PHE A 17 4.46 -7.30 -0.48
CA PHE A 17 3.41 -6.47 -1.08
C PHE A 17 2.22 -6.30 -0.15
N LEU A 18 1.71 -7.39 0.43
CA LEU A 18 0.57 -7.34 1.36
C LEU A 18 0.89 -6.59 2.64
N LYS A 19 2.11 -6.76 3.17
CA LYS A 19 2.56 -5.98 4.33
C LYS A 19 2.62 -4.50 4.04
N ARG A 20 3.06 -4.13 2.86
CA ARG A 20 3.05 -2.73 2.43
C ARG A 20 1.62 -2.21 2.28
N ALA A 21 0.74 -3.01 1.70
CA ALA A 21 -0.67 -2.66 1.54
C ALA A 21 -1.37 -2.42 2.89
N GLN A 22 -1.00 -3.14 3.94
CA GLN A 22 -1.51 -2.90 5.29
C GLN A 22 -1.27 -1.47 5.78
N ARG A 23 -0.15 -0.89 5.38
CA ARG A 23 0.27 0.45 5.82
C ARG A 23 -0.17 1.57 4.90
N VAL A 24 -0.81 1.24 3.78
CA VAL A 24 -1.18 2.22 2.76
C VAL A 24 -2.10 3.31 3.33
N GLU A 25 -3.09 2.94 4.12
CA GLU A 25 -4.00 3.93 4.69
C GLU A 25 -3.29 4.91 5.63
N ALA A 26 -2.39 4.40 6.47
CA ALA A 26 -1.61 5.25 7.36
C ALA A 26 -0.67 6.17 6.57
N GLU A 27 0.00 5.64 5.54
CA GLU A 27 0.86 6.44 4.67
C GLU A 27 0.06 7.50 3.91
N ARG A 28 -1.12 7.12 3.43
CA ARG A 28 -2.02 8.04 2.72
C ARG A 28 -2.49 9.19 3.61
N THR A 29 -2.89 8.89 4.84
CA THR A 29 -3.30 9.89 5.81
C THR A 29 -2.14 10.83 6.15
N ALA A 30 -0.93 10.29 6.34
CA ALA A 30 0.25 11.10 6.59
C ALA A 30 0.58 12.03 5.42
N LEU A 31 0.45 11.54 4.19
CA LEU A 31 0.67 12.35 2.99
C LEU A 31 -0.37 13.45 2.84
N GLU A 32 -1.64 13.16 3.11
CA GLU A 32 -2.71 14.16 3.06
C GLU A 32 -2.47 15.27 4.09
N LYS A 33 -2.06 14.89 5.29
CA LYS A 33 -1.73 15.85 6.34
C LYS A 33 -0.55 16.74 5.92
N GLU A 34 0.50 16.13 5.40
CA GLU A 34 1.69 16.85 4.94
C GLU A 34 1.36 17.79 3.78
N PHE A 35 0.53 17.35 2.84
CA PHE A 35 0.06 18.17 1.74
C PHE A 35 -0.74 19.36 2.23
N ASN A 36 -1.64 19.17 3.19
CA ASN A 36 -2.44 20.24 3.77
C ASN A 36 -1.56 21.24 4.54
N GLU A 37 -0.56 20.79 5.27
CA GLU A 37 0.40 21.65 5.94
C GLU A 37 1.16 22.53 4.95
N ILE A 38 1.57 21.97 3.82
CA ILE A 38 2.24 22.72 2.77
C ILE A 38 1.29 23.76 2.17
N ALA A 39 0.03 23.40 1.94
CA ALA A 39 -0.96 24.31 1.37
C ALA A 39 -1.22 25.52 2.27
N PHE A 40 -1.07 25.37 3.59
CA PHE A 40 -1.27 26.43 4.60
C PHE A 40 0.02 27.05 5.08
N LEU A 41 1.18 26.71 4.49
CA LEU A 41 2.42 27.37 4.85
C LEU A 41 2.31 28.88 4.57
N PRO A 42 2.73 29.73 5.51
CA PRO A 42 2.70 31.19 5.35
C PRO A 42 3.76 31.68 4.37
N GLY A 43 4.02 30.95 3.32
CA GLY A 43 5.00 31.29 2.31
C GLY A 43 4.51 32.29 1.28
N ALA A 44 3.23 32.62 1.29
CA ALA A 44 2.67 33.70 0.49
C ALA A 44 1.99 34.70 1.42
N PRO A 45 2.70 35.27 2.39
CA PRO A 45 2.09 36.17 3.34
C PRO A 45 1.72 37.46 2.63
N GLU A 46 0.45 37.79 2.74
CA GLU A 46 0.00 39.09 2.33
C GLU A 46 0.69 40.13 3.20
N GLY A 47 1.42 41.04 2.57
CA GLY A 47 2.04 42.16 3.22
C GLY A 47 3.43 41.93 3.82
N GLU A 48 3.98 40.77 3.77
CA GLU A 48 5.37 40.58 4.17
C GLU A 48 6.34 40.99 3.07
N ARG A 49 7.31 41.78 3.44
CA ARG A 49 8.37 42.22 2.55
C ARG A 49 9.48 41.17 2.52
N VAL A 50 9.24 40.06 1.89
CA VAL A 50 10.26 39.06 1.67
C VAL A 50 11.06 39.44 0.42
N GLN A 51 12.36 39.30 0.49
CA GLN A 51 13.22 39.50 -0.68
C GLN A 51 12.78 38.56 -1.77
N THR A 52 12.70 39.04 -3.01
CA THR A 52 12.18 38.32 -4.16
C THR A 52 12.90 36.96 -4.36
N SER A 53 14.19 36.89 -4.16
CA SER A 53 14.97 35.65 -4.28
C SER A 53 14.57 34.60 -3.24
N ASN A 54 14.37 34.99 -2.00
CA ASN A 54 13.96 34.08 -0.94
C ASN A 54 12.54 33.56 -1.17
N ARG A 55 11.67 34.41 -1.69
CA ARG A 55 10.29 34.03 -2.03
C ARG A 55 10.24 33.00 -3.15
N GLN A 56 11.06 33.17 -4.19
CA GLN A 56 11.15 32.22 -5.29
C GLN A 56 11.69 30.86 -4.82
N ASN A 57 12.72 30.85 -3.98
CA ASN A 57 13.28 29.63 -3.43
C ASN A 57 12.26 28.89 -2.55
N LEU A 58 11.49 29.62 -1.78
CA LEU A 58 10.43 29.04 -0.95
C LEU A 58 9.33 28.41 -1.82
N LEU A 59 8.89 29.11 -2.88
CA LEU A 59 7.87 28.60 -3.80
C LEU A 59 8.35 27.36 -4.54
N GLU A 60 9.58 27.34 -5.01
CA GLU A 60 10.20 26.18 -5.66
C GLU A 60 10.27 24.99 -4.70
N SER A 61 10.69 25.22 -3.45
CA SER A 61 10.73 24.18 -2.43
C SER A 61 9.35 23.58 -2.15
N VAL A 62 8.32 24.42 -2.05
CA VAL A 62 6.93 23.99 -1.86
C VAL A 62 6.43 23.18 -3.06
N ALA A 63 6.73 23.64 -4.28
CA ALA A 63 6.34 22.94 -5.51
C ALA A 63 6.98 21.55 -5.60
N ILE A 64 8.26 21.43 -5.26
CA ILE A 64 8.99 20.15 -5.25
C ILE A 64 8.37 19.20 -4.21
N LYS A 65 8.06 19.70 -3.01
CA LYS A 65 7.43 18.89 -1.97
C LYS A 65 6.07 18.39 -2.39
N ARG A 66 5.24 19.26 -2.99
CA ARG A 66 3.92 18.88 -3.50
C ARG A 66 4.02 17.79 -4.57
N GLU A 67 4.95 17.92 -5.49
CA GLU A 67 5.18 16.93 -6.54
C GLU A 67 5.57 15.58 -5.96
N LYS A 68 6.47 15.55 -4.98
CA LYS A 68 6.88 14.31 -4.29
C LYS A 68 5.70 13.64 -3.60
N ILE A 69 4.85 14.41 -2.92
CA ILE A 69 3.66 13.91 -2.23
C ILE A 69 2.66 13.33 -3.24
N MET A 70 2.43 14.03 -4.34
CA MET A 70 1.53 13.55 -5.40
C MET A 70 2.03 12.25 -6.02
N ASN A 71 3.31 12.14 -6.30
CA ASN A 71 3.92 10.92 -6.84
C ASN A 71 3.79 9.75 -5.86
N SER A 72 4.04 10.00 -4.59
CA SER A 72 3.86 8.98 -3.54
C SER A 72 2.40 8.56 -3.41
N SER A 73 1.48 9.51 -3.48
CA SER A 73 0.03 9.24 -3.45
C SER A 73 -0.42 8.39 -4.63
N GLN A 74 0.10 8.66 -5.84
CA GLN A 74 -0.17 7.84 -7.03
C GLN A 74 0.33 6.41 -6.84
N LYS A 75 1.52 6.24 -6.26
CA LYS A 75 2.08 4.92 -5.99
C LYS A 75 1.21 4.14 -5.00
N LEU A 76 0.71 4.78 -3.96
CA LEU A 76 -0.22 4.16 -3.01
C LEU A 76 -1.54 3.76 -3.69
N THR A 77 -2.06 4.60 -4.56
CA THR A 77 -3.27 4.30 -5.34
C THR A 77 -3.04 3.07 -6.23
N CYS A 78 -1.90 2.97 -6.89
CA CYS A 78 -1.53 1.80 -7.69
C CYS A 78 -1.47 0.53 -6.85
N ILE A 79 -0.89 0.60 -5.65
CA ILE A 79 -0.85 -0.54 -4.73
C ILE A 79 -2.25 -0.99 -4.34
N LEU A 80 -3.15 -0.06 -4.03
CA LEU A 80 -4.54 -0.38 -3.70
C LEU A 80 -5.29 -1.01 -4.87
N GLU A 81 -5.09 -0.52 -6.08
CA GLU A 81 -5.70 -1.08 -7.28
C GLU A 81 -5.21 -2.50 -7.55
N MET A 82 -3.90 -2.73 -7.42
CA MET A 82 -3.31 -4.06 -7.57
C MET A 82 -3.85 -5.03 -6.52
N LEU A 83 -3.94 -4.59 -5.27
CA LEU A 83 -4.51 -5.37 -4.18
C LEU A 83 -5.95 -5.76 -4.48
N LYS A 84 -6.76 -4.79 -4.86
CA LYS A 84 -8.18 -5.00 -5.19
C LYS A 84 -8.34 -6.00 -6.33
N TYR A 85 -7.55 -5.86 -7.38
CA TYR A 85 -7.57 -6.78 -8.51
C TYR A 85 -7.17 -8.19 -8.10
N GLY A 86 -6.10 -8.33 -7.35
CA GLY A 86 -5.62 -9.63 -6.89
C GLY A 86 -6.65 -10.34 -6.01
N LEU A 87 -7.22 -9.64 -5.05
CA LEU A 87 -8.24 -10.20 -4.17
C LEU A 87 -9.53 -10.57 -4.91
N LYS A 88 -9.92 -9.74 -5.88
CA LYS A 88 -11.12 -10.01 -6.69
C LYS A 88 -11.01 -11.30 -7.48
N ASN A 89 -9.82 -11.66 -7.92
CA ASN A 89 -9.59 -12.86 -8.73
C ASN A 89 -9.29 -14.12 -7.91
N LEU A 90 -9.34 -14.01 -6.59
CA LEU A 90 -9.27 -15.17 -5.69
C LEU A 90 -10.67 -15.68 -5.37
N GLU A 91 -10.77 -16.96 -5.03
CA GLU A 91 -12.01 -17.50 -4.51
C GLU A 91 -12.38 -16.80 -3.19
N PRO A 92 -13.69 -16.71 -2.85
CA PRO A 92 -14.09 -16.02 -1.61
C PRO A 92 -13.42 -16.54 -0.34
N GLU A 93 -13.19 -17.83 -0.26
CA GLU A 93 -12.52 -18.45 0.88
C GLU A 93 -11.04 -18.06 0.95
N GLU A 94 -10.37 -18.04 -0.21
CA GLU A 94 -8.98 -17.65 -0.32
C GLU A 94 -8.79 -16.17 0.04
N ARG A 95 -9.71 -15.33 -0.43
CA ARG A 95 -9.73 -13.91 -0.09
C ARG A 95 -9.86 -13.70 1.41
N GLU A 96 -10.77 -14.43 2.05
CA GLU A 96 -10.97 -14.37 3.50
C GLU A 96 -9.69 -14.71 4.26
N VAL A 97 -8.96 -15.74 3.83
CA VAL A 97 -7.70 -16.13 4.47
C VAL A 97 -6.71 -14.99 4.45
N LEU A 98 -6.49 -14.36 3.29
CA LEU A 98 -5.57 -13.23 3.18
C LEU A 98 -6.06 -12.02 3.98
N GLU A 99 -7.34 -11.70 3.95
CA GLU A 99 -7.90 -10.59 4.71
C GLU A 99 -7.71 -10.80 6.22
N GLN A 100 -7.92 -12.00 6.72
CA GLN A 100 -7.75 -12.29 8.14
C GLN A 100 -6.29 -12.22 8.58
N TYR A 101 -5.36 -12.69 7.76
CA TYR A 101 -3.93 -12.64 8.10
C TYR A 101 -3.32 -11.26 7.99
N TYR A 102 -3.73 -10.46 7.02
CA TYR A 102 -3.05 -9.20 6.69
C TYR A 102 -3.85 -7.95 7.01
N PHE A 103 -5.18 -8.04 7.05
CA PHE A 103 -6.05 -6.87 7.21
C PHE A 103 -6.96 -6.92 8.44
N SER A 104 -6.77 -7.90 9.31
CA SER A 104 -7.41 -7.94 10.62
C SER A 104 -6.41 -7.53 11.71
N ASN A 105 -6.93 -7.05 12.83
CA ASN A 105 -6.10 -6.67 13.98
C ASN A 105 -5.72 -7.87 14.85
N LYS A 106 -5.94 -9.08 14.38
CA LYS A 106 -5.70 -10.31 15.14
C LYS A 106 -4.27 -10.79 14.92
N THR A 107 -3.75 -11.51 15.92
CA THR A 107 -2.44 -12.16 15.78
C THR A 107 -2.52 -13.31 14.78
N LYS A 108 -1.37 -13.66 14.18
CA LYS A 108 -1.31 -14.78 13.23
C LYS A 108 -1.77 -16.10 13.88
N ALA A 109 -1.41 -16.32 15.14
CA ALA A 109 -1.81 -17.51 15.87
C ALA A 109 -3.35 -17.58 16.03
N ALA A 110 -3.99 -16.47 16.39
CA ALA A 110 -5.43 -16.39 16.53
C ALA A 110 -6.15 -16.62 15.21
N VAL A 111 -5.64 -16.04 14.11
CA VAL A 111 -6.21 -16.24 12.78
C VAL A 111 -6.09 -17.70 12.33
N THR A 112 -4.91 -18.29 12.52
CA THR A 112 -4.69 -19.70 12.18
C THR A 112 -5.66 -20.62 12.94
N TYR A 113 -5.82 -20.37 14.23
CA TYR A 113 -6.75 -21.13 15.06
C TYR A 113 -8.20 -20.99 14.58
N GLN A 114 -8.65 -19.77 14.30
CA GLN A 114 -10.02 -19.52 13.83
C GLN A 114 -10.29 -20.17 12.48
N LEU A 115 -9.36 -20.07 11.54
CA LEU A 115 -9.51 -20.68 10.22
C LEU A 115 -9.48 -22.21 10.30
N SER A 116 -8.66 -22.76 11.19
CA SER A 116 -8.61 -24.19 11.49
C SER A 116 -9.98 -24.71 11.92
N LEU A 117 -10.64 -24.00 12.80
CA LEU A 117 -11.99 -24.35 13.26
C LEU A 117 -13.03 -24.17 12.15
N LYS A 118 -13.00 -23.04 11.46
CA LYS A 118 -14.00 -22.70 10.43
C LYS A 118 -14.00 -23.66 9.26
N TYR A 119 -12.84 -24.08 8.80
CA TYR A 119 -12.69 -24.94 7.62
C TYR A 119 -12.36 -26.38 7.96
N ALA A 120 -12.40 -26.75 9.24
CA ALA A 120 -12.11 -28.11 9.72
C ALA A 120 -10.76 -28.63 9.21
N LYS A 121 -9.74 -27.80 9.27
CA LYS A 121 -8.36 -28.12 8.85
C LYS A 121 -7.42 -28.03 10.05
N SER A 122 -6.31 -28.80 10.01
CA SER A 122 -5.27 -28.62 11.01
C SER A 122 -4.57 -27.25 10.81
N GLU A 123 -3.94 -26.74 11.85
CA GLU A 123 -3.19 -25.47 11.76
C GLU A 123 -2.10 -25.53 10.70
N ARG A 124 -1.43 -26.69 10.57
CA ARG A 124 -0.43 -26.90 9.53
C ARG A 124 -1.05 -26.83 8.14
N SER A 125 -2.23 -27.42 7.95
CA SER A 125 -2.96 -27.38 6.67
C SER A 125 -3.37 -25.97 6.33
N VAL A 126 -3.81 -25.17 7.31
CA VAL A 126 -4.13 -23.74 7.12
C VAL A 126 -2.88 -22.97 6.69
N TYR A 127 -1.75 -23.23 7.30
CA TYR A 127 -0.48 -22.58 6.96
C TYR A 127 -0.05 -22.90 5.51
N LEU A 128 -0.13 -24.16 5.12
CA LEU A 128 0.18 -24.57 3.74
C LEU A 128 -0.80 -23.99 2.74
N TRP A 129 -2.06 -23.96 3.09
CA TRP A 129 -3.12 -23.33 2.28
C TRP A 129 -2.83 -21.83 2.07
N LYS A 130 -2.46 -21.13 3.14
CA LYS A 130 -2.05 -19.72 3.05
C LYS A 130 -0.90 -19.52 2.07
N LYS A 131 0.11 -20.38 2.09
CA LYS A 131 1.23 -20.32 1.13
C LYS A 131 0.75 -20.47 -0.30
N ASP A 132 -0.11 -21.46 -0.56
CA ASP A 132 -0.65 -21.68 -1.89
C ASP A 132 -1.45 -20.49 -2.38
N ILE A 133 -2.25 -19.87 -1.50
CA ILE A 133 -3.02 -18.66 -1.80
C ILE A 133 -2.08 -17.50 -2.13
N LEU A 134 -1.00 -17.32 -1.37
CA LEU A 134 -0.01 -16.27 -1.63
C LEU A 134 0.67 -16.44 -2.99
N ASP A 135 1.02 -17.67 -3.35
CA ASP A 135 1.61 -17.95 -4.65
C ASP A 135 0.62 -17.64 -5.78
N LYS A 136 -0.62 -18.05 -5.63
CA LYS A 136 -1.69 -17.75 -6.58
C LYS A 136 -1.93 -16.25 -6.71
N PHE A 137 -1.97 -15.52 -5.62
CA PHE A 137 -2.10 -14.07 -5.59
C PHE A 137 -0.95 -13.41 -6.35
N GLY A 138 0.29 -13.84 -6.08
CA GLY A 138 1.47 -13.34 -6.77
C GLY A 138 1.41 -13.57 -8.28
N GLU A 139 1.00 -14.74 -8.71
CA GLU A 139 0.83 -15.07 -10.14
C GLU A 139 -0.22 -14.17 -10.80
N ILE A 140 -1.35 -13.94 -10.14
CA ILE A 140 -2.41 -13.06 -10.64
C ILE A 140 -1.88 -11.65 -10.87
N ILE A 141 -1.13 -11.11 -9.93
CA ILE A 141 -0.56 -9.76 -10.02
C ILE A 141 0.49 -9.67 -11.12
N ILE A 142 1.40 -10.64 -11.18
CA ILE A 142 2.45 -10.68 -12.20
C ILE A 142 1.85 -10.78 -13.59
N GLU A 143 0.87 -11.64 -13.78
CA GLU A 143 0.22 -11.82 -15.07
C GLU A 143 -0.45 -10.54 -15.55
N LYS A 144 -1.10 -9.81 -14.66
CA LYS A 144 -1.81 -8.57 -15.02
C LYS A 144 -0.87 -7.41 -15.28
N TYR A 145 0.13 -7.19 -14.41
CA TYR A 145 0.86 -5.93 -14.34
C TYR A 145 2.30 -5.99 -14.86
N LYS A 146 2.84 -7.16 -15.08
CA LYS A 146 4.23 -7.32 -15.56
C LYS A 146 4.35 -7.41 -17.09
N ARG A 147 3.25 -7.35 -17.79
CA ARG A 147 3.26 -7.40 -19.25
C ARG A 147 3.62 -6.06 -19.88
#